data_4162de2e5b288f0556066effe099ee5d
#
_entry.id   4162de2e5b288f0556066effe099ee5d
#
_cell.length_a   1.000
_cell.length_b   1.000
_cell.length_c   1.000
_cell.angle_alpha   90.00
_cell.angle_beta   90.00
_cell.angle_gamma   90.00
#
_symmetry.space_group_name_H-M   'P 1'
#
loop_
_entity.id
_entity.type
_entity.pdbx_description
1 polymer ?
#
loop_
_entity_poly.entity_id
_entity_poly.type
_entity_poly.pdbx_seq_one_letter_code
_entity_poly.pdbx_strand_id
1 'polypeptide(L)'
;MDQMQIVYFCPIASHPAGGIQVIYRHAELLTDLGQSASIFHPESPGFSSPWFTHHVQSFAPIRARSLDARLFNRKPKCCAADLLIPSDDFAVIPEIWAGSVGRQCIDLGVRYAIFVQGGYIMMNGRWPLNFANLRDVYENADVILSISADTTQMILLAYPSLDPGKILQVLPSLDDVYMDMAQPMPRRQKSITYMSHRLPDHSAKLCYFLQPYLPADWVLVEIGKLKADAVCQALKSSSIFMSFCDLEGFGLPPLEAAFCGNAVVGYTGQGAREYFEAPLFEVIESGNIHAFVQAIRRKIVAVENGLLEHPELTRQVGHLRTQYSEAKQRQCLLALAEAVRFELTEGVNPRRFSRPVP
;
A
#
# COMPACT_ATOMS: atom_id res chain seq x y z
N MET A 1 -5.57 -32.22 -10.73
CA MET A 1 -5.61 -30.92 -11.42
C MET A 1 -4.80 -30.00 -10.54
N ASP A 2 -3.70 -29.49 -11.06
CA ASP A 2 -2.91 -28.51 -10.31
C ASP A 2 -3.80 -27.28 -10.09
N GLN A 3 -3.83 -26.79 -8.86
CA GLN A 3 -4.61 -25.61 -8.49
C GLN A 3 -3.93 -24.39 -9.11
N MET A 4 -4.69 -23.52 -9.81
CA MET A 4 -4.19 -22.24 -10.33
C MET A 4 -3.44 -21.47 -9.22
N GLN A 5 -2.24 -21.03 -9.55
CA GLN A 5 -1.42 -20.24 -8.63
C GLN A 5 -1.57 -18.73 -8.89
N ILE A 6 -1.74 -17.95 -7.83
CA ILE A 6 -1.72 -16.48 -7.88
C ILE A 6 -0.31 -16.00 -7.56
N VAL A 7 0.38 -15.45 -8.55
CA VAL A 7 1.79 -15.04 -8.44
C VAL A 7 1.89 -13.52 -8.31
N TYR A 8 2.25 -13.03 -7.14
CA TYR A 8 2.48 -11.62 -6.90
C TYR A 8 3.90 -11.21 -7.33
N PHE A 9 3.97 -10.30 -8.26
CA PHE A 9 5.22 -9.63 -8.62
C PHE A 9 5.57 -8.58 -7.57
N CYS A 10 6.75 -8.69 -6.99
CA CYS A 10 7.17 -7.83 -5.90
C CYS A 10 8.54 -7.22 -6.16
N PRO A 11 8.69 -5.89 -6.09
CA PRO A 11 9.99 -5.24 -6.18
C PRO A 11 10.83 -5.54 -4.95
N ILE A 12 12.15 -5.41 -5.11
CA ILE A 12 13.10 -5.49 -4.00
C ILE A 12 13.35 -4.08 -3.48
N ALA A 13 13.39 -3.94 -2.16
CA ALA A 13 13.87 -2.72 -1.52
C ALA A 13 14.93 -3.03 -0.46
N SER A 14 15.83 -2.09 -0.23
CA SER A 14 16.92 -2.21 0.76
C SER A 14 16.49 -1.84 2.19
N HIS A 15 15.25 -1.39 2.35
CA HIS A 15 14.70 -0.92 3.62
C HIS A 15 13.20 -1.23 3.69
N PRO A 16 12.57 -1.23 4.88
CA PRO A 16 11.15 -1.46 5.03
C PRO A 16 10.33 -0.52 4.13
N ALA A 17 9.37 -1.10 3.39
CA ALA A 17 8.49 -0.37 2.49
C ALA A 17 7.06 -0.93 2.61
N GLY A 18 6.11 -0.07 2.98
CA GLY A 18 4.72 -0.46 3.24
C GLY A 18 4.06 -1.17 2.05
N GLY A 19 4.31 -0.71 0.83
CA GLY A 19 3.76 -1.36 -0.37
C GLY A 19 4.25 -2.80 -0.58
N ILE A 20 5.51 -3.10 -0.24
CA ILE A 20 6.04 -4.46 -0.29
C ILE A 20 5.38 -5.32 0.81
N GLN A 21 5.26 -4.79 2.01
CA GLN A 21 4.59 -5.48 3.12
C GLN A 21 3.15 -5.84 2.78
N VAL A 22 2.40 -4.95 2.14
CA VAL A 22 1.03 -5.22 1.69
C VAL A 22 1.00 -6.37 0.66
N ILE A 23 1.94 -6.41 -0.29
CA ILE A 23 2.03 -7.50 -1.27
C ILE A 23 2.26 -8.86 -0.56
N TYR A 24 3.20 -8.92 0.36
CA TYR A 24 3.45 -10.14 1.14
C TYR A 24 2.23 -10.55 1.97
N ARG A 25 1.60 -9.58 2.62
CA ARG A 25 0.38 -9.82 3.41
C ARG A 25 -0.76 -10.40 2.56
N HIS A 26 -0.95 -9.91 1.34
CA HIS A 26 -1.94 -10.47 0.41
C HIS A 26 -1.66 -11.94 0.11
N ALA A 27 -0.42 -12.30 -0.22
CA ALA A 27 -0.05 -13.66 -0.54
C ALA A 27 -0.17 -14.60 0.67
N GLU A 28 0.17 -14.15 1.88
CA GLU A 28 -0.04 -14.89 3.13
C GLU A 28 -1.52 -15.17 3.37
N LEU A 29 -2.33 -14.11 3.37
CA LEU A 29 -3.76 -14.23 3.63
C LEU A 29 -4.47 -15.13 2.61
N LEU A 30 -4.08 -15.07 1.33
CA LEU A 30 -4.58 -15.98 0.30
C LEU A 30 -4.18 -17.43 0.60
N THR A 31 -2.93 -17.67 1.01
CA THR A 31 -2.44 -19.01 1.39
C THR A 31 -3.22 -19.55 2.58
N ASP A 32 -3.44 -18.75 3.62
CA ASP A 32 -4.25 -19.12 4.78
C ASP A 32 -5.71 -19.40 4.43
N LEU A 33 -6.23 -18.77 3.37
CA LEU A 33 -7.55 -19.02 2.82
C LEU A 33 -7.60 -20.25 1.89
N GLY A 34 -6.52 -21.03 1.82
CA GLY A 34 -6.44 -22.24 1.01
C GLY A 34 -6.25 -21.98 -0.48
N GLN A 35 -5.84 -20.76 -0.88
CA GLN A 35 -5.48 -20.45 -2.23
C GLN A 35 -3.98 -20.72 -2.46
N SER A 36 -3.61 -21.14 -3.67
CA SER A 36 -2.20 -21.22 -4.03
C SER A 36 -1.70 -19.81 -4.36
N ALA A 37 -0.90 -19.23 -3.48
CA ALA A 37 -0.32 -17.89 -3.68
C ALA A 37 1.19 -17.90 -3.40
N SER A 38 1.93 -17.08 -4.17
CA SER A 38 3.38 -16.98 -4.04
C SER A 38 3.89 -15.60 -4.44
N ILE A 39 5.13 -15.29 -4.07
CA ILE A 39 5.80 -14.04 -4.43
C ILE A 39 6.94 -14.31 -5.39
N PHE A 40 7.00 -13.49 -6.43
CA PHE A 40 8.07 -13.48 -7.40
C PHE A 40 8.82 -12.14 -7.38
N HIS A 41 10.12 -12.20 -7.14
CA HIS A 41 11.04 -11.08 -7.25
C HIS A 41 11.85 -11.19 -8.57
N PRO A 42 11.43 -10.52 -9.65
CA PRO A 42 12.11 -10.62 -10.96
C PRO A 42 13.58 -10.21 -10.91
N GLU A 43 13.92 -9.26 -10.03
CA GLU A 43 15.29 -8.74 -9.88
C GLU A 43 16.22 -9.73 -9.15
N SER A 44 15.68 -10.61 -8.31
CA SER A 44 16.43 -11.64 -7.57
C SER A 44 15.51 -12.82 -7.24
N PRO A 45 15.34 -13.77 -8.16
CA PRO A 45 14.55 -14.97 -7.89
C PRO A 45 15.06 -15.71 -6.65
N GLY A 46 14.13 -16.06 -5.75
CA GLY A 46 14.45 -16.67 -4.46
C GLY A 46 14.80 -15.68 -3.34
N PHE A 47 14.70 -14.37 -3.60
CA PHE A 47 14.80 -13.37 -2.53
C PHE A 47 13.63 -13.53 -1.54
N SER A 48 13.96 -13.30 -0.27
CA SER A 48 12.98 -13.22 0.83
C SER A 48 13.25 -11.93 1.60
N SER A 49 12.21 -11.18 1.91
CA SER A 49 12.37 -9.91 2.63
C SER A 49 12.88 -10.15 4.05
N PRO A 50 13.97 -9.49 4.48
CA PRO A 50 14.51 -9.64 5.83
C PRO A 50 13.84 -8.73 6.87
N TRP A 51 12.87 -7.88 6.47
CA TRP A 51 12.39 -6.80 7.35
C TRP A 51 11.19 -7.16 8.19
N PHE A 52 10.45 -8.19 7.79
CA PHE A 52 9.30 -8.71 8.50
C PHE A 52 9.28 -10.24 8.42
N THR A 53 8.64 -10.87 9.38
CA THR A 53 8.43 -12.31 9.38
C THR A 53 7.29 -12.65 8.43
N HIS A 54 7.51 -13.63 7.56
CA HIS A 54 6.50 -14.13 6.63
C HIS A 54 6.73 -15.62 6.36
N HIS A 55 5.68 -16.30 5.91
CA HIS A 55 5.73 -17.73 5.53
C HIS A 55 5.32 -17.96 4.07
N VAL A 56 5.31 -16.91 3.27
CA VAL A 56 4.98 -16.98 1.84
C VAL A 56 6.07 -17.71 1.05
N GLN A 57 5.65 -18.59 0.16
CA GLN A 57 6.56 -19.27 -0.75
C GLN A 57 7.08 -18.32 -1.83
N SER A 58 8.37 -18.39 -2.11
CA SER A 58 8.95 -17.74 -3.28
C SER A 58 8.65 -18.54 -4.54
N PHE A 59 8.11 -17.87 -5.54
CA PHE A 59 7.94 -18.48 -6.86
C PHE A 59 9.31 -18.57 -7.55
N ALA A 60 9.67 -19.78 -7.98
CA ALA A 60 10.86 -20.02 -8.79
C ALA A 60 10.41 -20.39 -10.21
N PRO A 61 10.63 -19.54 -11.22
CA PRO A 61 10.28 -19.86 -12.59
C PRO A 61 11.08 -21.09 -13.07
N ILE A 62 10.42 -21.98 -13.79
CA ILE A 62 10.98 -23.27 -14.26
C ILE A 62 12.15 -23.08 -15.24
N ARG A 63 12.28 -21.91 -15.84
CA ARG A 63 13.45 -21.52 -16.65
C ARG A 63 14.12 -20.26 -16.12
N ALA A 64 15.21 -20.52 -15.46
CA ALA A 64 16.24 -19.51 -15.27
C ALA A 64 17.13 -19.44 -16.51
N ARG A 65 17.55 -18.22 -16.86
CA ARG A 65 18.83 -17.94 -17.47
C ARG A 65 18.93 -18.19 -18.96
N SER A 66 18.63 -17.16 -19.72
CA SER A 66 19.30 -17.01 -21.00
C SER A 66 20.82 -16.97 -20.73
N LEU A 67 21.60 -17.71 -21.49
CA LEU A 67 23.04 -17.73 -21.41
C LEU A 67 23.65 -16.31 -21.57
N ASP A 68 22.96 -15.41 -22.23
CA ASP A 68 23.35 -14.03 -22.50
C ASP A 68 23.46 -13.15 -21.24
N ALA A 69 22.64 -13.36 -20.23
CA ALA A 69 22.70 -12.58 -18.97
C ALA A 69 23.98 -12.90 -18.18
N ARG A 70 24.53 -14.11 -18.30
CA ARG A 70 25.76 -14.52 -17.64
C ARG A 70 27.03 -13.96 -18.33
N LEU A 71 26.97 -13.75 -19.65
CA LEU A 71 28.14 -13.32 -20.41
C LEU A 71 28.40 -11.81 -20.37
N PHE A 72 27.38 -11.00 -20.09
CA PHE A 72 27.49 -9.54 -20.20
C PHE A 72 27.33 -8.76 -18.89
N ASN A 73 27.28 -9.43 -17.74
CA ASN A 73 27.16 -8.79 -16.42
C ASN A 73 26.11 -7.64 -16.37
N ARG A 74 25.07 -7.76 -17.21
CA ARG A 74 23.95 -6.82 -17.22
C ARG A 74 22.96 -7.21 -16.14
N LYS A 75 22.54 -6.23 -15.32
CA LYS A 75 21.39 -6.39 -14.42
C LYS A 75 20.24 -6.96 -15.25
N PRO A 76 19.60 -8.05 -14.83
CA PRO A 76 18.50 -8.63 -15.58
C PRO A 76 17.43 -7.55 -15.71
N LYS A 77 17.14 -7.13 -16.94
CA LYS A 77 15.89 -6.44 -17.20
C LYS A 77 14.79 -7.45 -16.92
N CYS A 78 13.80 -7.07 -16.12
CA CYS A 78 12.61 -7.87 -15.91
C CYS A 78 11.98 -8.18 -17.29
N CYS A 79 12.16 -9.39 -17.76
CA CYS A 79 11.61 -9.89 -19.02
C CYS A 79 10.65 -11.02 -18.70
N ALA A 80 9.38 -10.88 -19.12
CA ALA A 80 8.40 -11.96 -18.97
C ALA A 80 8.71 -13.17 -19.89
N ALA A 81 9.55 -12.99 -20.90
CA ALA A 81 10.08 -14.12 -21.68
C ALA A 81 10.89 -15.12 -20.81
N ASP A 82 11.37 -14.67 -19.64
CA ASP A 82 11.98 -15.51 -18.62
C ASP A 82 10.94 -16.05 -17.61
N LEU A 83 9.68 -15.60 -17.72
CA LEU A 83 8.54 -15.97 -16.93
C LEU A 83 7.74 -17.02 -17.67
N LEU A 84 8.07 -18.28 -17.45
CA LEU A 84 7.10 -19.34 -17.70
C LEU A 84 6.18 -19.43 -16.49
N ILE A 85 5.28 -18.45 -16.37
CA ILE A 85 4.03 -18.67 -15.65
C ILE A 85 3.26 -19.64 -16.54
N PRO A 86 2.91 -20.84 -16.06
CA PRO A 86 2.03 -21.73 -16.78
C PRO A 86 0.79 -20.94 -17.23
N SER A 87 0.28 -21.25 -18.42
CA SER A 87 -0.89 -20.55 -18.98
C SER A 87 -2.12 -20.55 -18.06
N ASP A 88 -2.10 -21.40 -17.04
CA ASP A 88 -3.15 -21.61 -16.07
C ASP A 88 -2.96 -20.81 -14.76
N ASP A 89 -1.83 -20.13 -14.59
CA ASP A 89 -1.56 -19.28 -13.42
C ASP A 89 -2.01 -17.84 -13.67
N PHE A 90 -2.11 -17.08 -12.58
CA PHE A 90 -2.57 -15.68 -12.57
C PHE A 90 -1.52 -14.74 -11.99
N ALA A 91 -1.15 -13.71 -12.75
CA ALA A 91 -0.15 -12.73 -12.32
C ALA A 91 -0.81 -11.51 -11.64
N VAL A 92 -0.29 -11.08 -10.50
CA VAL A 92 -0.64 -9.79 -9.89
C VAL A 92 0.58 -8.87 -9.99
N ILE A 93 0.44 -7.78 -10.74
CA ILE A 93 1.54 -6.90 -11.15
C ILE A 93 1.39 -5.56 -10.46
N PRO A 94 2.42 -5.02 -9.78
CA PRO A 94 2.34 -3.65 -9.25
C PRO A 94 2.29 -2.63 -10.38
N GLU A 95 1.63 -1.49 -10.15
CA GLU A 95 1.43 -0.41 -11.11
C GLU A 95 2.74 0.10 -11.74
N ILE A 96 3.83 0.06 -10.99
CA ILE A 96 5.16 0.49 -11.46
C ILE A 96 5.70 -0.37 -12.61
N TRP A 97 5.18 -1.57 -12.78
CA TRP A 97 5.56 -2.49 -13.86
C TRP A 97 4.45 -2.73 -14.88
N ALA A 98 3.32 -2.02 -14.78
CA ALA A 98 2.22 -2.17 -15.72
C ALA A 98 2.67 -2.03 -17.19
N GLY A 99 3.44 -0.98 -17.51
CA GLY A 99 3.91 -0.72 -18.87
C GLY A 99 4.96 -1.70 -19.39
N SER A 100 5.61 -2.50 -18.54
CA SER A 100 6.63 -3.49 -18.93
C SER A 100 6.12 -4.93 -18.79
N VAL A 101 5.83 -5.36 -17.59
CA VAL A 101 5.36 -6.75 -17.33
C VAL A 101 3.94 -6.95 -17.82
N GLY A 102 3.04 -5.95 -17.63
CA GLY A 102 1.67 -6.04 -18.12
C GLY A 102 1.60 -6.17 -19.65
N ARG A 103 2.44 -5.43 -20.38
CA ARG A 103 2.53 -5.60 -21.84
C ARG A 103 2.95 -7.02 -22.23
N GLN A 104 3.92 -7.57 -21.53
CA GLN A 104 4.38 -8.93 -21.78
C GLN A 104 3.31 -9.99 -21.45
N CYS A 105 2.50 -9.77 -20.42
CA CYS A 105 1.35 -10.65 -20.14
C CYS A 105 0.38 -10.66 -21.31
N ILE A 106 0.07 -9.51 -21.91
CA ILE A 106 -0.76 -9.43 -23.11
C ILE A 106 -0.12 -10.24 -24.26
N ASP A 107 1.16 -10.00 -24.54
CA ASP A 107 1.88 -10.60 -25.65
C ASP A 107 1.99 -12.14 -25.53
N LEU A 108 2.03 -12.65 -24.29
CA LEU A 108 2.13 -14.07 -23.97
C LEU A 108 0.77 -14.75 -23.68
N GLY A 109 -0.32 -13.98 -23.62
CA GLY A 109 -1.64 -14.49 -23.26
C GLY A 109 -1.76 -14.92 -21.79
N VAL A 110 -0.92 -14.37 -20.90
CA VAL A 110 -0.99 -14.61 -19.45
C VAL A 110 -2.07 -13.74 -18.84
N ARG A 111 -2.93 -14.32 -18.02
CA ARG A 111 -3.96 -13.61 -17.27
C ARG A 111 -3.33 -12.80 -16.14
N TYR A 112 -3.85 -11.60 -15.89
CA TYR A 112 -3.24 -10.75 -14.87
C TYR A 112 -4.20 -9.73 -14.25
N ALA A 113 -3.86 -9.34 -13.01
CA ALA A 113 -4.35 -8.14 -12.37
C ALA A 113 -3.25 -7.08 -12.26
N ILE A 114 -3.64 -5.81 -12.20
CA ILE A 114 -2.76 -4.72 -11.83
C ILE A 114 -3.10 -4.31 -10.39
N PHE A 115 -2.12 -4.34 -9.49
CA PHE A 115 -2.30 -3.85 -8.13
C PHE A 115 -1.79 -2.42 -8.02
N VAL A 116 -2.72 -1.47 -7.93
CA VAL A 116 -2.43 -0.04 -7.80
C VAL A 116 -2.41 0.34 -6.33
N GLN A 117 -1.20 0.52 -5.80
CA GLN A 117 -0.94 0.95 -4.44
C GLN A 117 -0.73 2.47 -4.32
N GLY A 118 -0.62 3.15 -5.46
CA GLY A 118 -0.50 4.61 -5.52
C GLY A 118 -1.00 5.15 -6.86
N GLY A 119 -2.18 5.76 -6.86
CA GLY A 119 -2.76 6.35 -8.08
C GLY A 119 -1.84 7.38 -8.75
N TYR A 120 -1.00 8.03 -7.96
CA TYR A 120 -0.08 9.08 -8.41
C TYR A 120 1.23 8.58 -9.02
N ILE A 121 1.54 7.28 -8.90
CA ILE A 121 2.74 6.66 -9.47
C ILE A 121 2.45 5.73 -10.65
N MET A 122 1.19 5.59 -11.07
CA MET A 122 0.81 4.79 -12.23
C MET A 122 1.54 5.18 -13.51
N MET A 123 1.92 6.45 -13.62
CA MET A 123 2.68 6.99 -14.76
C MET A 123 4.16 6.54 -14.77
N ASN A 124 4.61 5.76 -13.81
CA ASN A 124 5.98 5.23 -13.69
C ASN A 124 7.10 6.30 -13.81
N GLY A 125 6.81 7.52 -13.36
CA GLY A 125 7.77 8.61 -13.15
C GLY A 125 8.52 9.14 -14.38
N ARG A 126 8.23 8.72 -15.60
CA ARG A 126 8.94 9.14 -16.80
C ARG A 126 8.02 9.83 -17.80
N TRP A 127 8.27 11.08 -18.05
CA TRP A 127 7.64 11.86 -19.11
C TRP A 127 8.60 12.05 -20.31
N PRO A 128 8.17 11.97 -21.59
CA PRO A 128 6.82 11.64 -22.06
C PRO A 128 6.52 10.15 -21.98
N LEU A 129 5.26 9.83 -21.63
CA LEU A 129 4.78 8.48 -21.49
C LEU A 129 4.17 7.96 -22.79
N ASN A 130 4.31 6.66 -23.04
CA ASN A 130 3.45 5.99 -24.02
C ASN A 130 2.09 5.70 -23.37
N PHE A 131 1.24 6.72 -23.27
CA PHE A 131 -0.06 6.66 -22.64
C PHE A 131 -0.98 5.60 -23.27
N ALA A 132 -0.93 5.48 -24.60
CA ALA A 132 -1.72 4.48 -25.31
C ALA A 132 -1.34 3.04 -24.92
N ASN A 133 -0.05 2.78 -24.71
CA ASN A 133 0.42 1.47 -24.25
C ASN A 133 -0.04 1.15 -22.82
N LEU A 134 0.00 2.12 -21.91
CA LEU A 134 -0.50 1.94 -20.55
C LEU A 134 -2.02 1.73 -20.54
N ARG A 135 -2.78 2.50 -21.29
CA ARG A 135 -4.23 2.32 -21.41
C ARG A 135 -4.58 0.91 -21.86
N ASP A 136 -3.94 0.40 -22.90
CA ASP A 136 -4.15 -0.95 -23.42
C ASP A 136 -3.88 -2.01 -22.33
N VAL A 137 -2.83 -1.81 -21.51
CA VAL A 137 -2.52 -2.72 -20.40
C VAL A 137 -3.60 -2.70 -19.32
N TYR A 138 -4.12 -1.54 -18.92
CA TYR A 138 -5.18 -1.45 -17.93
C TYR A 138 -6.51 -2.00 -18.44
N GLU A 139 -6.87 -1.71 -19.70
CA GLU A 139 -8.11 -2.20 -20.32
C GLU A 139 -8.10 -3.73 -20.53
N ASN A 140 -6.93 -4.33 -20.73
CA ASN A 140 -6.77 -5.78 -20.91
C ASN A 140 -6.56 -6.55 -19.62
N ALA A 141 -6.34 -5.89 -18.48
CA ALA A 141 -6.31 -6.58 -17.20
C ALA A 141 -7.65 -7.24 -16.88
N ASP A 142 -7.63 -8.45 -16.32
CA ASP A 142 -8.85 -9.14 -15.86
C ASP A 142 -9.44 -8.39 -14.66
N VAL A 143 -8.59 -8.00 -13.71
CA VAL A 143 -8.96 -7.27 -12.49
C VAL A 143 -7.94 -6.17 -12.24
N ILE A 144 -8.41 -5.04 -11.69
CA ILE A 144 -7.54 -3.99 -11.15
C ILE A 144 -7.79 -3.89 -9.65
N LEU A 145 -6.75 -4.10 -8.86
CA LEU A 145 -6.81 -3.93 -7.42
C LEU A 145 -6.46 -2.49 -7.08
N SER A 146 -7.29 -1.81 -6.31
CA SER A 146 -7.03 -0.47 -5.79
C SER A 146 -6.95 -0.49 -4.26
N ILE A 147 -6.02 0.28 -3.69
CA ILE A 147 -5.79 0.26 -2.23
C ILE A 147 -6.73 1.21 -1.48
N SER A 148 -7.35 2.16 -2.16
CA SER A 148 -8.22 3.18 -1.56
C SER A 148 -9.27 3.71 -2.55
N ALA A 149 -10.26 4.42 -2.04
CA ALA A 149 -11.25 5.12 -2.87
C ALA A 149 -10.61 6.20 -3.75
N ASP A 150 -9.62 6.94 -3.23
CA ASP A 150 -8.85 7.92 -4.00
C ASP A 150 -8.10 7.24 -5.16
N THR A 151 -7.41 6.13 -4.89
CA THR A 151 -6.72 5.36 -5.93
C THR A 151 -7.70 4.89 -7.01
N THR A 152 -8.89 4.41 -6.63
CA THR A 152 -9.95 4.05 -7.59
C THR A 152 -10.34 5.23 -8.47
N GLN A 153 -10.52 6.42 -7.90
CA GLN A 153 -10.83 7.64 -8.65
C GLN A 153 -9.71 8.02 -9.60
N MET A 154 -8.45 7.91 -9.18
CA MET A 154 -7.29 8.19 -10.02
C MET A 154 -7.17 7.23 -11.21
N ILE A 155 -7.47 5.94 -11.01
CA ILE A 155 -7.53 4.96 -12.10
C ILE A 155 -8.58 5.35 -13.12
N LEU A 156 -9.80 5.65 -12.68
CA LEU A 156 -10.91 6.04 -13.57
C LEU A 156 -10.67 7.40 -14.27
N LEU A 157 -9.99 8.33 -13.59
CA LEU A 157 -9.58 9.60 -14.19
C LEU A 157 -8.54 9.41 -15.30
N ALA A 158 -7.59 8.50 -15.09
CA ALA A 158 -6.56 8.19 -16.08
C ALA A 158 -7.10 7.38 -17.27
N TYR A 159 -8.04 6.50 -17.03
CA TYR A 159 -8.58 5.55 -18.00
C TYR A 159 -10.12 5.59 -18.02
N PRO A 160 -10.74 6.66 -18.58
CA PRO A 160 -12.19 6.87 -18.49
C PRO A 160 -13.02 5.85 -19.31
N SER A 161 -12.39 5.09 -20.20
CA SER A 161 -13.01 3.98 -20.95
C SER A 161 -13.00 2.64 -20.20
N LEU A 162 -12.32 2.59 -19.06
CA LEU A 162 -12.23 1.38 -18.25
C LEU A 162 -13.59 1.06 -17.60
N ASP A 163 -13.99 -0.22 -17.66
CA ASP A 163 -15.15 -0.69 -16.92
C ASP A 163 -14.89 -0.62 -15.41
N PRO A 164 -15.64 0.21 -14.64
CA PRO A 164 -15.47 0.27 -13.18
C PRO A 164 -15.68 -1.08 -12.48
N GLY A 165 -16.47 -2.00 -13.09
CA GLY A 165 -16.70 -3.36 -12.58
C GLY A 165 -15.44 -4.23 -12.51
N LYS A 166 -14.38 -3.86 -13.23
CA LYS A 166 -13.06 -4.52 -13.15
C LYS A 166 -12.22 -4.06 -11.95
N ILE A 167 -12.62 -2.99 -11.25
CA ILE A 167 -11.85 -2.46 -10.12
C ILE A 167 -12.37 -3.07 -8.82
N LEU A 168 -11.50 -3.78 -8.14
CA LEU A 168 -11.73 -4.34 -6.81
C LEU A 168 -10.90 -3.56 -5.79
N GLN A 169 -11.56 -2.85 -4.88
CA GLN A 169 -10.86 -2.19 -3.78
C GLN A 169 -10.47 -3.22 -2.72
N VAL A 170 -9.18 -3.31 -2.42
CA VAL A 170 -8.64 -4.18 -1.38
C VAL A 170 -8.04 -3.31 -0.29
N LEU A 171 -8.81 -3.12 0.79
CA LEU A 171 -8.39 -2.31 1.94
C LEU A 171 -7.23 -3.00 2.66
N PRO A 172 -6.16 -2.26 3.01
CA PRO A 172 -5.07 -2.82 3.80
C PRO A 172 -5.51 -3.05 5.23
N SER A 173 -5.03 -4.12 5.87
CA SER A 173 -5.02 -4.23 7.33
C SER A 173 -3.69 -3.75 7.87
N LEU A 174 -3.69 -3.27 9.11
CA LEU A 174 -2.44 -2.95 9.81
C LEU A 174 -1.81 -4.21 10.40
N ASP A 175 -0.51 -4.12 10.66
CA ASP A 175 0.26 -5.16 11.36
C ASP A 175 -0.35 -5.46 12.73
N ASP A 176 -0.25 -6.72 13.17
CA ASP A 176 -0.82 -7.18 14.44
C ASP A 176 -0.30 -6.37 15.64
N VAL A 177 0.92 -5.83 15.57
CA VAL A 177 1.50 -4.97 16.60
C VAL A 177 0.67 -3.72 16.90
N TYR A 178 -0.05 -3.19 15.89
CA TYR A 178 -0.95 -2.05 16.04
C TYR A 178 -2.37 -2.48 16.43
N MET A 179 -2.72 -3.75 16.20
CA MET A 179 -4.03 -4.30 16.50
C MET A 179 -4.13 -4.85 17.94
N ASP A 180 -2.99 -5.21 18.53
CA ASP A 180 -2.93 -5.80 19.88
C ASP A 180 -3.31 -4.77 20.96
N MET A 181 -4.49 -4.99 21.56
CA MET A 181 -5.03 -4.22 22.68
C MET A 181 -4.68 -4.82 24.04
N ALA A 182 -4.12 -6.05 24.08
CA ALA A 182 -3.86 -6.75 25.33
C ALA A 182 -2.67 -6.18 26.10
N GLN A 183 -1.78 -5.46 25.41
CA GLN A 183 -0.67 -4.78 26.07
C GLN A 183 -1.13 -3.48 26.73
N PRO A 184 -0.80 -3.26 28.02
CA PRO A 184 -1.13 -2.03 28.69
C PRO A 184 -0.49 -0.85 27.93
N MET A 185 -1.30 0.15 27.61
CA MET A 185 -0.78 1.38 27.02
C MET A 185 0.21 2.02 27.98
N PRO A 186 1.43 2.31 27.57
CA PRO A 186 2.37 3.05 28.42
C PRO A 186 1.76 4.40 28.81
N ARG A 187 2.16 4.94 29.96
CA ARG A 187 1.75 6.30 30.33
C ARG A 187 2.15 7.26 29.22
N ARG A 188 1.15 7.89 28.62
CA ARG A 188 1.40 8.83 27.51
C ARG A 188 2.24 10.00 27.98
N GLN A 189 3.18 10.35 27.14
CA GLN A 189 4.01 11.53 27.32
C GLN A 189 3.35 12.71 26.61
N LYS A 190 3.58 13.89 27.10
CA LYS A 190 3.28 15.15 26.40
C LYS A 190 4.22 15.31 25.22
N SER A 191 4.01 14.51 24.20
CA SER A 191 4.86 14.47 23.00
C SER A 191 4.04 14.46 21.71
N ILE A 192 4.63 15.07 20.72
CA ILE A 192 4.13 15.15 19.35
C ILE A 192 5.10 14.40 18.48
N THR A 193 4.67 13.30 17.89
CA THR A 193 5.48 12.49 16.99
C THR A 193 5.21 12.82 15.53
N TYR A 194 6.20 12.62 14.67
CA TYR A 194 6.08 12.80 13.22
C TYR A 194 7.14 11.99 12.46
N MET A 195 6.89 11.77 11.17
CA MET A 195 7.84 11.17 10.22
C MET A 195 8.15 12.18 9.11
N SER A 196 9.40 12.65 9.06
CA SER A 196 9.82 13.74 8.15
C SER A 196 10.11 13.28 6.72
N HIS A 197 10.35 11.98 6.51
CA HIS A 197 10.99 11.46 5.29
C HIS A 197 10.18 11.72 4.00
N ARG A 198 8.87 11.95 4.08
CA ARG A 198 8.02 12.23 2.91
C ARG A 198 8.07 13.71 2.49
N LEU A 199 7.98 14.59 3.47
CA LEU A 199 7.98 16.05 3.28
C LEU A 199 8.94 16.72 4.27
N PRO A 200 10.27 16.50 4.15
CA PRO A 200 11.25 17.01 5.12
C PRO A 200 11.22 18.52 5.25
N ASP A 201 11.00 19.23 4.15
CA ASP A 201 10.91 20.68 4.11
C ASP A 201 9.69 21.22 4.90
N HIS A 202 8.54 20.57 4.78
CA HIS A 202 7.32 20.97 5.49
C HIS A 202 7.45 20.69 6.99
N SER A 203 7.95 19.50 7.35
CA SER A 203 8.15 19.14 8.77
C SER A 203 9.15 20.06 9.46
N ALA A 204 10.28 20.38 8.83
CA ALA A 204 11.26 21.30 9.36
C ALA A 204 10.67 22.71 9.58
N LYS A 205 9.97 23.25 8.57
CA LYS A 205 9.31 24.56 8.68
C LYS A 205 8.24 24.56 9.78
N LEU A 206 7.41 23.50 9.86
CA LEU A 206 6.41 23.39 10.91
C LEU A 206 7.03 23.37 12.31
N CYS A 207 8.04 22.54 12.53
CA CYS A 207 8.73 22.45 13.82
C CYS A 207 9.35 23.80 14.21
N TYR A 208 9.95 24.52 13.26
CA TYR A 208 10.51 25.86 13.51
C TYR A 208 9.44 26.86 13.96
N PHE A 209 8.30 26.94 13.23
CA PHE A 209 7.24 27.89 13.58
C PHE A 209 6.40 27.46 14.79
N LEU A 210 6.38 26.18 15.12
CA LEU A 210 5.69 25.65 16.30
C LEU A 210 6.48 25.91 17.60
N GLN A 211 7.80 25.97 17.53
CA GLN A 211 8.71 26.07 18.70
C GLN A 211 8.33 27.15 19.70
N PRO A 212 7.97 28.39 19.29
CA PRO A 212 7.60 29.47 20.24
C PRO A 212 6.29 29.21 21.00
N TYR A 213 5.48 28.26 20.55
CA TYR A 213 4.14 27.94 21.06
C TYR A 213 4.11 26.59 21.79
N LEU A 214 5.22 25.85 21.78
CA LEU A 214 5.28 24.54 22.42
C LEU A 214 5.42 24.75 23.95
N PRO A 215 4.52 24.22 24.78
CA PRO A 215 4.66 24.30 26.22
C PRO A 215 5.93 23.59 26.69
N ALA A 216 6.52 24.07 27.78
CA ALA A 216 7.84 23.63 28.26
C ALA A 216 7.92 22.13 28.60
N ASP A 217 6.79 21.50 28.89
CA ASP A 217 6.65 20.07 29.20
C ASP A 217 6.23 19.20 27.98
N TRP A 218 6.12 19.81 26.80
CA TRP A 218 5.87 19.11 25.54
C TRP A 218 7.14 18.97 24.71
N VAL A 219 7.30 17.84 24.03
CA VAL A 219 8.45 17.55 23.17
C VAL A 219 8.03 17.13 21.77
N LEU A 220 8.84 17.51 20.78
CA LEU A 220 8.73 17.02 19.41
C LEU A 220 9.65 15.80 19.24
N VAL A 221 9.11 14.70 18.71
CA VAL A 221 9.85 13.45 18.53
C VAL A 221 9.74 13.01 17.08
N GLU A 222 10.85 13.01 16.39
CA GLU A 222 10.92 12.47 15.03
C GLU A 222 11.08 10.96 15.06
N ILE A 223 10.18 10.26 14.38
CA ILE A 223 10.27 8.81 14.17
C ILE A 223 11.04 8.58 12.87
N GLY A 224 12.25 8.05 12.99
CA GLY A 224 13.10 7.70 11.87
C GLY A 224 12.71 6.38 11.23
N LYS A 225 13.62 5.79 10.43
CA LYS A 225 13.44 4.48 9.79
C LYS A 225 13.64 3.37 10.83
N LEU A 226 12.61 3.03 11.55
CA LEU A 226 12.57 1.99 12.58
C LEU A 226 11.78 0.77 12.09
N LYS A 227 11.93 -0.37 12.78
CA LYS A 227 11.05 -1.53 12.60
C LYS A 227 9.65 -1.22 13.18
N ALA A 228 8.62 -1.92 12.71
CA ALA A 228 7.23 -1.72 13.09
C ALA A 228 7.01 -1.70 14.62
N ASP A 229 7.63 -2.62 15.37
CA ASP A 229 7.53 -2.65 16.84
C ASP A 229 8.01 -1.36 17.49
N ALA A 230 9.17 -0.83 17.06
CA ALA A 230 9.73 0.38 17.60
C ALA A 230 8.91 1.62 17.22
N VAL A 231 8.36 1.66 15.99
CA VAL A 231 7.41 2.70 15.56
C VAL A 231 6.15 2.64 16.44
N CYS A 232 5.58 1.46 16.63
CA CYS A 232 4.39 1.26 17.46
C CYS A 232 4.62 1.71 18.91
N GLN A 233 5.78 1.39 19.51
CA GLN A 233 6.13 1.84 20.87
C GLN A 233 6.25 3.37 20.95
N ALA A 234 6.88 4.00 19.98
CA ALA A 234 6.98 5.47 19.91
C ALA A 234 5.59 6.11 19.82
N LEU A 235 4.72 5.57 18.98
CA LEU A 235 3.34 6.06 18.83
C LEU A 235 2.50 5.80 20.09
N LYS A 236 2.60 4.63 20.73
CA LYS A 236 1.87 4.31 21.97
C LYS A 236 2.27 5.24 23.14
N SER A 237 3.49 5.71 23.16
CA SER A 237 3.97 6.66 24.19
C SER A 237 3.65 8.12 23.89
N SER A 238 3.22 8.45 22.68
CA SER A 238 2.90 9.80 22.21
C SER A 238 1.43 10.17 22.41
N SER A 239 1.12 11.46 22.37
CA SER A 239 -0.25 11.99 22.46
C SER A 239 -0.79 12.50 21.13
N ILE A 240 0.07 13.09 20.30
CA ILE A 240 -0.30 13.70 19.03
C ILE A 240 0.63 13.18 17.94
N PHE A 241 0.09 12.91 16.77
CA PHE A 241 0.85 12.58 15.57
C PHE A 241 0.64 13.65 14.50
N MET A 242 1.73 14.20 13.96
CA MET A 242 1.69 15.11 12.81
C MET A 242 1.87 14.31 11.51
N SER A 243 0.85 14.34 10.66
CA SER A 243 0.85 13.67 9.37
C SER A 243 1.42 14.58 8.28
N PHE A 244 2.54 14.16 7.69
CA PHE A 244 3.16 14.77 6.52
C PHE A 244 3.03 13.86 5.29
N CYS A 245 1.83 13.32 5.07
CA CYS A 245 1.57 12.54 3.86
C CYS A 245 1.62 13.46 2.62
N ASP A 246 2.39 13.05 1.61
CA ASP A 246 2.35 13.68 0.30
C ASP A 246 1.27 12.99 -0.55
N LEU A 247 1.43 12.86 -1.85
CA LEU A 247 0.53 12.09 -2.70
C LEU A 247 0.69 10.60 -2.41
N GLU A 248 -0.17 10.06 -1.55
CA GLU A 248 -0.14 8.68 -1.06
C GLU A 248 -1.32 7.88 -1.60
N GLY A 249 -1.13 6.58 -1.78
CA GLY A 249 -2.24 5.71 -2.18
C GLY A 249 -3.22 5.42 -1.04
N PHE A 250 -2.74 5.32 0.22
CA PHE A 250 -3.59 5.06 1.38
C PHE A 250 -3.19 5.88 2.62
N GLY A 251 -1.88 5.99 2.91
CA GLY A 251 -1.40 6.69 4.09
C GLY A 251 -1.49 5.85 5.37
N LEU A 252 -0.68 4.80 5.49
CA LEU A 252 -0.66 3.92 6.67
C LEU A 252 -0.25 4.64 7.97
N PRO A 253 0.78 5.53 8.00
CA PRO A 253 1.26 6.11 9.27
C PRO A 253 0.22 6.88 10.09
N PRO A 254 -0.68 7.70 9.52
CA PRO A 254 -1.73 8.34 10.30
C PRO A 254 -2.71 7.34 10.93
N LEU A 255 -3.01 6.24 10.23
CA LEU A 255 -3.89 5.19 10.74
C LEU A 255 -3.21 4.38 11.86
N GLU A 256 -1.93 4.05 11.71
CA GLU A 256 -1.09 3.43 12.74
C GLU A 256 -1.06 4.27 14.02
N ALA A 257 -0.87 5.59 13.87
CA ALA A 257 -0.89 6.53 14.98
C ALA A 257 -2.26 6.58 15.68
N ALA A 258 -3.36 6.59 14.92
CA ALA A 258 -4.71 6.55 15.46
C ALA A 258 -4.96 5.25 16.23
N PHE A 259 -4.52 4.10 15.72
CA PHE A 259 -4.64 2.80 16.41
C PHE A 259 -3.80 2.73 17.68
N CYS A 260 -2.68 3.44 17.72
CA CYS A 260 -1.90 3.66 18.94
C CYS A 260 -2.54 4.72 19.86
N GLY A 261 -3.70 5.28 19.50
CA GLY A 261 -4.49 6.21 20.32
C GLY A 261 -4.00 7.66 20.29
N ASN A 262 -3.23 8.06 19.28
CA ASN A 262 -2.86 9.46 19.08
C ASN A 262 -4.01 10.25 18.45
N ALA A 263 -4.15 11.51 18.84
CA ALA A 263 -4.87 12.47 18.02
C ALA A 263 -3.99 12.82 16.80
N VAL A 264 -4.56 12.83 15.61
CA VAL A 264 -3.82 12.99 14.36
C VAL A 264 -4.15 14.33 13.72
N VAL A 265 -3.13 15.11 13.36
CA VAL A 265 -3.29 16.41 12.69
C VAL A 265 -2.41 16.42 11.45
N GLY A 266 -2.91 16.86 10.30
CA GLY A 266 -2.05 17.12 9.17
C GLY A 266 -2.62 16.78 7.80
N TYR A 267 -1.72 16.47 6.88
CA TYR A 267 -2.03 16.22 5.48
C TYR A 267 -2.53 14.80 5.27
N THR A 268 -3.55 14.67 4.42
CA THR A 268 -4.13 13.35 4.09
C THR A 268 -3.36 12.59 3.02
N GLY A 269 -2.53 13.29 2.23
CA GLY A 269 -1.91 12.68 1.04
C GLY A 269 -2.92 12.15 0.03
N GLN A 270 -4.16 12.62 0.08
CA GLN A 270 -5.36 12.21 -0.66
C GLN A 270 -5.86 10.82 -0.28
N GLY A 271 -5.03 9.76 -0.31
CA GLY A 271 -5.44 8.39 0.01
C GLY A 271 -5.98 8.20 1.43
N ALA A 272 -5.47 8.95 2.40
CA ALA A 272 -5.99 8.89 3.77
C ALA A 272 -7.32 9.65 3.97
N ARG A 273 -7.78 10.41 2.96
CA ARG A 273 -9.00 11.23 3.06
C ARG A 273 -10.22 10.40 3.46
N GLU A 274 -10.28 9.14 3.07
CA GLU A 274 -11.40 8.24 3.32
C GLU A 274 -11.61 7.90 4.82
N TYR A 275 -10.60 8.12 5.67
CA TYR A 275 -10.70 7.86 7.12
C TYR A 275 -10.34 9.06 8.00
N PHE A 276 -9.95 10.20 7.42
CA PHE A 276 -9.58 11.41 8.16
C PHE A 276 -10.81 12.19 8.62
N GLU A 277 -11.42 11.76 9.72
CA GLU A 277 -12.63 12.36 10.27
C GLU A 277 -12.41 12.89 11.70
N ALA A 278 -13.04 14.04 12.00
CA ALA A 278 -13.04 14.58 13.36
C ALA A 278 -13.86 13.69 14.32
N PRO A 279 -13.55 13.68 15.62
CA PRO A 279 -12.56 14.49 16.33
C PRO A 279 -11.13 13.89 16.36
N LEU A 280 -10.95 12.62 15.98
CA LEU A 280 -9.66 11.91 16.04
C LEU A 280 -8.63 12.53 15.10
N PHE A 281 -9.08 12.89 13.89
CA PHE A 281 -8.24 13.49 12.86
C PHE A 281 -8.63 14.96 12.62
N GLU A 282 -7.63 15.78 12.32
CA GLU A 282 -7.81 17.17 11.89
C GLU A 282 -7.07 17.40 10.58
N VAL A 283 -7.82 17.61 9.49
CA VAL A 283 -7.28 17.78 8.14
C VAL A 283 -6.65 19.16 7.99
N ILE A 284 -5.43 19.18 7.48
CA ILE A 284 -4.74 20.40 7.05
C ILE A 284 -4.49 20.32 5.54
N GLU A 285 -4.75 21.42 4.85
CA GLU A 285 -4.37 21.55 3.45
C GLU A 285 -2.84 21.51 3.29
N SER A 286 -2.36 20.73 2.31
CA SER A 286 -0.92 20.57 2.10
C SER A 286 -0.23 21.91 1.85
N GLY A 287 0.86 22.17 2.58
CA GLY A 287 1.62 23.42 2.54
C GLY A 287 1.08 24.54 3.43
N ASN A 288 -0.09 24.44 4.02
CA ASN A 288 -0.63 25.44 4.93
C ASN A 288 -0.01 25.34 6.34
N ILE A 289 1.27 25.75 6.46
CA ILE A 289 2.04 25.68 7.70
C ILE A 289 1.38 26.50 8.81
N HIS A 290 0.82 27.69 8.48
CA HIS A 290 0.14 28.53 9.48
C HIS A 290 -1.05 27.80 10.11
N ALA A 291 -1.97 27.25 9.30
CA ALA A 291 -3.11 26.50 9.79
C ALA A 291 -2.68 25.28 10.61
N PHE A 292 -1.59 24.60 10.20
CA PHE A 292 -1.07 23.43 10.88
C PHE A 292 -0.55 23.80 12.29
N VAL A 293 0.24 24.88 12.44
CA VAL A 293 0.68 25.37 13.77
C VAL A 293 -0.52 25.67 14.67
N GLN A 294 -1.54 26.36 14.14
CA GLN A 294 -2.74 26.69 14.92
C GLN A 294 -3.53 25.43 15.34
N ALA A 295 -3.60 24.44 14.45
CA ALA A 295 -4.27 23.18 14.76
C ALA A 295 -3.53 22.39 15.86
N ILE A 296 -2.19 22.30 15.79
CA ILE A 296 -1.40 21.66 16.85
C ILE A 296 -1.59 22.36 18.19
N ARG A 297 -1.59 23.70 18.22
CA ARG A 297 -1.84 24.46 19.46
C ARG A 297 -3.20 24.12 20.08
N ARG A 298 -4.26 24.09 19.23
CA ARG A 298 -5.61 23.68 19.71
C ARG A 298 -5.61 22.23 20.20
N LYS A 299 -4.91 21.35 19.49
CA LYS A 299 -4.87 19.92 19.82
C LYS A 299 -4.14 19.67 21.13
N ILE A 300 -3.04 20.39 21.42
CA ILE A 300 -2.35 20.37 22.73
C ILE A 300 -3.34 20.69 23.84
N VAL A 301 -4.05 21.80 23.74
CA VAL A 301 -5.06 22.21 24.75
C VAL A 301 -6.17 21.17 24.89
N ALA A 302 -6.64 20.60 23.78
CA ALA A 302 -7.68 19.59 23.82
C ALA A 302 -7.21 18.31 24.52
N VAL A 303 -5.97 17.85 24.24
CA VAL A 303 -5.37 16.68 24.90
C VAL A 303 -5.18 16.93 26.40
N GLU A 304 -4.73 18.10 26.81
CA GLU A 304 -4.63 18.47 28.23
C GLU A 304 -5.98 18.52 28.94
N ASN A 305 -7.06 18.74 28.20
CA ASN A 305 -8.44 18.71 28.68
C ASN A 305 -9.13 17.34 28.52
N GLY A 306 -8.36 16.28 28.32
CA GLY A 306 -8.89 14.89 28.30
C GLY A 306 -9.46 14.45 26.96
N LEU A 307 -9.01 15.00 25.84
CA LEU A 307 -9.47 14.58 24.51
C LEU A 307 -9.24 13.09 24.28
N LEU A 308 -8.08 12.55 24.66
CA LEU A 308 -7.72 11.16 24.36
C LEU A 308 -8.52 10.14 25.14
N GLU A 309 -9.11 10.52 26.28
CA GLU A 309 -9.98 9.72 27.12
C GLU A 309 -11.46 9.86 26.71
N HIS A 310 -11.76 10.73 25.71
CA HIS A 310 -13.14 10.97 25.31
C HIS A 310 -13.75 9.73 24.62
N PRO A 311 -14.96 9.27 25.04
CA PRO A 311 -15.58 8.04 24.50
C PRO A 311 -15.75 8.04 22.98
N GLU A 312 -15.91 9.21 22.37
CA GLU A 312 -16.04 9.36 20.92
C GLU A 312 -14.78 8.88 20.18
N LEU A 313 -13.58 9.23 20.69
CA LEU A 313 -12.33 8.76 20.08
C LEU A 313 -12.22 7.24 20.16
N THR A 314 -12.57 6.66 21.31
CA THR A 314 -12.56 5.20 21.47
C THR A 314 -13.51 4.51 20.48
N ARG A 315 -14.71 5.08 20.27
CA ARG A 315 -15.67 4.56 19.28
C ARG A 315 -15.14 4.68 17.86
N GLN A 316 -14.56 5.83 17.51
CA GLN A 316 -14.00 6.08 16.19
C GLN A 316 -12.84 5.13 15.88
N VAL A 317 -11.91 4.96 16.82
CA VAL A 317 -10.82 3.97 16.69
C VAL A 317 -11.36 2.54 16.55
N GLY A 318 -12.38 2.17 17.32
CA GLY A 318 -13.05 0.87 17.22
C GLY A 318 -13.67 0.62 15.85
N HIS A 319 -14.34 1.65 15.29
CA HIS A 319 -14.89 1.59 13.93
C HIS A 319 -13.80 1.38 12.88
N LEU A 320 -12.73 2.18 12.94
CA LEU A 320 -11.60 2.07 12.01
C LEU A 320 -10.91 0.70 12.10
N ARG A 321 -10.73 0.16 13.31
CA ARG A 321 -10.17 -1.19 13.50
C ARG A 321 -11.04 -2.29 12.88
N THR A 322 -12.35 -2.12 12.88
CA THR A 322 -13.27 -3.03 12.19
C THR A 322 -13.14 -2.90 10.68
N GLN A 323 -13.11 -1.67 10.17
CA GLN A 323 -13.02 -1.37 8.75
C GLN A 323 -11.68 -1.84 8.12
N TYR A 324 -10.58 -1.63 8.82
CA TYR A 324 -9.22 -1.98 8.38
C TYR A 324 -8.68 -3.22 9.10
N SER A 325 -9.55 -4.17 9.37
CA SER A 325 -9.22 -5.45 9.98
C SER A 325 -8.71 -6.46 8.97
N GLU A 326 -7.93 -7.42 9.44
CA GLU A 326 -7.53 -8.59 8.65
C GLU A 326 -8.74 -9.34 8.07
N ALA A 327 -9.81 -9.49 8.87
CA ALA A 327 -11.04 -10.15 8.41
C ALA A 327 -11.63 -9.44 7.19
N LYS A 328 -11.62 -8.11 7.16
CA LYS A 328 -12.11 -7.33 6.02
C LYS A 328 -11.19 -7.48 4.81
N GLN A 329 -9.87 -7.46 5.01
CA GLN A 329 -8.90 -7.70 3.95
C GLN A 329 -9.03 -9.11 3.37
N ARG A 330 -9.19 -10.15 4.22
CA ARG A 330 -9.48 -11.53 3.79
C ARG A 330 -10.72 -11.61 2.92
N GLN A 331 -11.79 -10.90 3.27
CA GLN A 331 -13.02 -10.84 2.46
C GLN A 331 -12.76 -10.25 1.06
N CYS A 332 -11.98 -9.17 0.96
CA CYS A 332 -11.60 -8.58 -0.32
C CYS A 332 -10.74 -9.56 -1.16
N LEU A 333 -9.82 -10.27 -0.53
CA LEU A 333 -8.95 -11.23 -1.22
C LEU A 333 -9.70 -12.48 -1.67
N LEU A 334 -10.73 -12.93 -0.95
CA LEU A 334 -11.64 -13.97 -1.43
C LEU A 334 -12.39 -13.53 -2.68
N ALA A 335 -12.89 -12.29 -2.72
CA ALA A 335 -13.53 -11.74 -3.91
C ALA A 335 -12.57 -11.72 -5.12
N LEU A 336 -11.29 -11.40 -4.91
CA LEU A 336 -10.27 -11.54 -5.95
C LEU A 336 -10.16 -12.99 -6.44
N ALA A 337 -10.02 -13.95 -5.53
CA ALA A 337 -9.87 -15.35 -5.89
C ALA A 337 -11.10 -15.90 -6.64
N GLU A 338 -12.30 -15.45 -6.28
CA GLU A 338 -13.55 -15.78 -6.95
C GLU A 338 -13.61 -15.18 -8.37
N ALA A 339 -13.30 -13.88 -8.52
CA ALA A 339 -13.28 -13.21 -9.82
C ALA A 339 -12.31 -13.88 -10.79
N VAL A 340 -11.12 -14.26 -10.31
CA VAL A 340 -10.12 -14.95 -11.13
C VAL A 340 -10.55 -16.35 -11.55
N ARG A 341 -11.31 -17.07 -10.72
CA ARG A 341 -11.82 -18.42 -11.02
C ARG A 341 -13.04 -18.41 -11.93
N PHE A 342 -13.95 -17.47 -11.74
CA PHE A 342 -15.21 -17.41 -12.47
C PHE A 342 -14.97 -17.32 -13.98
N GLU A 343 -14.01 -16.51 -14.41
CA GLU A 343 -13.66 -16.39 -15.83
C GLU A 343 -13.03 -17.66 -16.43
N LEU A 344 -12.46 -18.55 -15.60
CA LEU A 344 -11.98 -19.86 -16.06
C LEU A 344 -13.13 -20.84 -16.37
N THR A 345 -14.22 -20.76 -15.61
CA THR A 345 -15.35 -21.71 -15.73
C THR A 345 -16.31 -21.38 -16.85
N GLU A 346 -16.47 -20.11 -17.19
CA GLU A 346 -17.41 -19.67 -18.24
C GLU A 346 -16.87 -19.79 -19.68
N GLY A 347 -15.62 -20.21 -19.88
CA GLY A 347 -15.04 -20.45 -21.19
C GLY A 347 -14.99 -19.24 -22.13
N VAL A 348 -15.27 -18.05 -21.61
CA VAL A 348 -15.13 -16.80 -22.34
C VAL A 348 -13.68 -16.40 -22.30
N ASN A 349 -12.87 -17.03 -23.15
CA ASN A 349 -11.60 -16.47 -23.56
C ASN A 349 -11.88 -15.53 -24.76
N PRO A 350 -12.10 -14.23 -24.54
CA PRO A 350 -12.46 -13.32 -25.64
C PRO A 350 -11.31 -13.10 -26.62
N ARG A 351 -10.13 -13.65 -26.39
CA ARG A 351 -8.93 -13.33 -27.17
C ARG A 351 -8.00 -14.52 -27.41
N ARG A 352 -8.46 -15.49 -28.17
CA ARG A 352 -7.54 -16.16 -29.08
C ARG A 352 -7.27 -15.16 -30.22
N PHE A 353 -6.23 -14.36 -30.08
CA PHE A 353 -5.68 -13.66 -31.23
C PHE A 353 -5.27 -14.70 -32.25
N SER A 354 -6.01 -14.75 -33.37
CA SER A 354 -5.51 -15.36 -34.57
C SER A 354 -4.18 -14.68 -34.89
N ARG A 355 -3.07 -15.43 -34.79
CA ARG A 355 -1.78 -14.99 -35.30
C ARG A 355 -1.99 -14.61 -36.77
N PRO A 356 -1.53 -13.47 -37.23
CA PRO A 356 -1.34 -13.30 -38.66
C PRO A 356 -0.35 -14.38 -39.10
N VAL A 357 -0.80 -15.24 -40.01
CA VAL A 357 0.07 -16.18 -40.69
C VAL A 357 1.06 -15.38 -41.53
N PRO A 358 2.35 -15.77 -41.61
CA PRO A 358 3.43 -15.04 -42.25
C PRO A 358 3.19 -14.73 -43.71
#